data_1038851ff68e90e2ac4cf4eebb0c7ba3
#
_entry.id   1038851ff68e90e2ac4cf4eebb0c7ba3
#
_cell.length_a   1.000
_cell.length_b   1.000
_cell.length_c   1.000
_cell.angle_alpha   90.00
_cell.angle_beta   90.00
_cell.angle_gamma   90.00
#
_symmetry.space_group_name_H-M   'P 1'
#
loop_
_entity.id
_entity.type
_entity.pdbx_description
1 polymer ?
#
loop_
_entity_poly.entity_id
_entity_poly.type
_entity_poly.pdbx_seq_one_letter_code
_entity_poly.pdbx_strand_id
1 'polypeptide(L)'
;MAVNKKLGKGLSSLLGNKVIIKKTSPDNKGLLFIPIEKIFRDETQPRKEFDKEKLSELSLSIKKNGLIQPLIVTKKEIDTYTLVAGERRWRAAQIIDLKVLPSLLLPDDLDKDEISLIENIQREDLKISEEAMAYQRLINKNDYTHEKLANIVGKSRSHITNLLRILNLHEYFFD
;
A
#
# COMPACT_ATOMS: atom_id res chain seq x y z
N MET A 1 -15.30 -39.03 -19.29
CA MET A 1 -14.91 -38.01 -20.27
C MET A 1 -14.63 -36.73 -19.52
N ALA A 2 -13.36 -36.37 -19.38
CA ALA A 2 -12.92 -35.18 -18.62
C ALA A 2 -12.77 -34.00 -19.58
N VAL A 3 -13.52 -32.93 -19.34
CA VAL A 3 -13.46 -31.70 -20.14
C VAL A 3 -12.37 -30.80 -19.56
N ASN A 4 -11.24 -30.79 -20.23
CA ASN A 4 -10.10 -29.92 -19.93
C ASN A 4 -10.42 -28.48 -20.41
N LYS A 5 -10.78 -27.57 -19.51
CA LYS A 5 -10.98 -26.16 -19.82
C LYS A 5 -9.62 -25.46 -19.82
N LYS A 6 -9.02 -25.26 -20.99
CA LYS A 6 -7.80 -24.45 -21.19
C LYS A 6 -8.10 -23.00 -20.85
N LEU A 7 -7.52 -22.48 -19.75
CA LEU A 7 -7.47 -21.05 -19.46
C LEU A 7 -6.57 -20.33 -20.48
N GLY A 8 -7.05 -19.19 -20.97
CA GLY A 8 -6.47 -18.45 -22.09
C GLY A 8 -5.04 -17.98 -21.87
N LYS A 9 -4.24 -18.14 -22.91
CA LYS A 9 -2.82 -17.78 -23.07
C LYS A 9 -2.56 -16.26 -23.19
N GLY A 10 -3.48 -15.38 -22.81
CA GLY A 10 -3.40 -13.94 -23.08
C GLY A 10 -2.61 -13.10 -22.07
N LEU A 11 -2.47 -13.55 -20.82
CA LEU A 11 -1.86 -12.73 -19.75
C LEU A 11 -0.37 -13.04 -19.50
N SER A 12 0.10 -14.20 -19.90
CA SER A 12 1.52 -14.58 -19.71
C SER A 12 2.48 -13.87 -20.68
N SER A 13 1.96 -13.29 -21.77
CA SER A 13 2.74 -12.65 -22.82
C SER A 13 3.07 -11.17 -22.54
N LEU A 14 2.36 -10.54 -21.62
CA LEU A 14 2.56 -9.13 -21.25
C LEU A 14 3.47 -8.95 -20.03
N LEU A 15 3.78 -10.04 -19.33
CA LEU A 15 4.66 -10.02 -18.15
C LEU A 15 5.98 -10.70 -18.50
N GLY A 16 6.80 -10.03 -19.30
CA GLY A 16 8.20 -10.38 -19.50
C GLY A 16 8.93 -10.33 -18.14
N ASN A 17 9.45 -11.48 -17.71
CA ASN A 17 10.13 -11.78 -16.46
C ASN A 17 9.26 -11.90 -15.21
N LYS A 18 9.32 -13.11 -14.64
CA LYS A 18 8.69 -13.58 -13.40
C LYS A 18 8.77 -12.57 -12.26
N VAL A 19 7.84 -11.63 -12.20
CA VAL A 19 7.46 -11.04 -10.93
C VAL A 19 6.58 -12.08 -10.24
N ILE A 20 7.10 -12.73 -9.22
CA ILE A 20 6.32 -13.62 -8.36
C ILE A 20 5.38 -12.71 -7.56
N ILE A 21 4.25 -12.38 -8.14
CA ILE A 21 3.14 -11.77 -7.42
C ILE A 21 2.59 -12.90 -6.55
N LYS A 22 2.98 -12.96 -5.27
CA LYS A 22 2.19 -13.72 -4.31
C LYS A 22 0.78 -13.16 -4.42
N LYS A 23 -0.15 -14.00 -4.89
CA LYS A 23 -1.58 -13.69 -4.95
C LYS A 23 -1.99 -13.14 -3.59
N THR A 24 -2.13 -11.84 -3.48
CA THR A 24 -2.81 -11.20 -2.37
C THR A 24 -4.27 -11.63 -2.43
N SER A 25 -4.85 -11.90 -1.29
CA SER A 25 -6.23 -12.36 -1.10
C SER A 25 -7.22 -11.46 -1.85
N PRO A 26 -8.39 -11.97 -2.28
CA PRO A 26 -9.37 -11.24 -3.09
C PRO A 26 -9.97 -9.97 -2.45
N ASP A 27 -9.59 -9.64 -1.22
CA ASP A 27 -10.15 -8.52 -0.43
C ASP A 27 -9.45 -7.15 -0.63
N ASN A 28 -8.40 -7.03 -1.46
CA ASN A 28 -7.67 -5.76 -1.66
C ASN A 28 -8.32 -4.87 -2.72
N LYS A 29 -9.47 -4.30 -2.45
CA LYS A 29 -10.20 -3.39 -3.35
C LYS A 29 -9.49 -2.05 -3.64
N GLY A 30 -8.40 -1.71 -2.96
CA GLY A 30 -7.65 -0.45 -3.17
C GLY A 30 -6.27 -0.60 -3.81
N LEU A 31 -5.80 -1.83 -4.04
CA LEU A 31 -4.46 -2.07 -4.58
C LEU A 31 -4.47 -2.00 -6.11
N LEU A 32 -3.74 -1.04 -6.66
CA LEU A 32 -3.54 -0.86 -8.10
C LEU A 32 -2.11 -1.24 -8.49
N PHE A 33 -1.95 -1.71 -9.73
CA PHE A 33 -0.63 -1.93 -10.32
C PHE A 33 -0.37 -0.80 -11.32
N ILE A 34 0.47 0.16 -10.93
CA ILE A 34 0.70 1.40 -11.67
C ILE A 34 2.06 1.34 -12.36
N PRO A 35 2.16 1.68 -13.67
CA PRO A 35 3.43 1.85 -14.36
C PRO A 35 4.31 2.88 -13.61
N ILE A 36 5.58 2.55 -13.39
CA ILE A 36 6.50 3.41 -12.61
C ILE A 36 6.68 4.78 -13.24
N GLU A 37 6.61 4.87 -14.56
CA GLU A 37 6.70 6.11 -15.35
C GLU A 37 5.52 7.08 -15.12
N LYS A 38 4.39 6.58 -14.58
CA LYS A 38 3.20 7.37 -14.24
C LYS A 38 3.18 7.85 -12.81
N ILE A 39 4.19 7.47 -12.00
CA ILE A 39 4.32 7.85 -10.59
C ILE A 39 5.37 8.94 -10.47
N PHE A 40 4.97 10.13 -10.04
CA PHE A 40 5.81 11.30 -9.88
C PHE A 40 6.02 11.61 -8.40
N ARG A 41 7.21 12.11 -8.08
CA ARG A 41 7.53 12.58 -6.75
C ARG A 41 6.83 13.91 -6.47
N ASP A 42 6.40 14.09 -5.23
CA ASP A 42 6.03 15.42 -4.72
C ASP A 42 7.32 16.21 -4.41
N GLU A 43 7.51 17.35 -5.09
CA GLU A 43 8.69 18.22 -4.94
C GLU A 43 8.76 18.89 -3.57
N THR A 44 7.64 18.94 -2.83
CA THR A 44 7.54 19.56 -1.51
C THR A 44 8.09 18.67 -0.38
N GLN A 45 8.40 17.39 -0.64
CA GLN A 45 8.90 16.48 0.38
C GLN A 45 10.35 16.80 0.79
N PRO A 46 10.63 16.97 2.10
CA PRO A 46 11.90 17.51 2.59
C PRO A 46 13.11 16.58 2.51
N ARG A 47 12.89 15.26 2.28
CA ARG A 47 13.98 14.28 2.32
C ARG A 47 14.78 14.27 1.03
N LYS A 48 15.96 14.94 1.03
CA LYS A 48 16.83 15.07 -0.16
C LYS A 48 17.95 14.03 -0.22
N GLU A 49 18.40 13.50 0.91
CA GLU A 49 19.55 12.58 0.97
C GLU A 49 19.09 11.15 1.27
N PHE A 50 19.59 10.23 0.47
CA PHE A 50 19.38 8.79 0.64
C PHE A 50 20.74 8.11 0.68
N ASP A 51 20.93 7.30 1.70
CA ASP A 51 22.06 6.40 1.82
C ASP A 51 22.07 5.40 0.65
N LYS A 52 23.10 5.51 -0.20
CA LYS A 52 23.21 4.72 -1.42
C LYS A 52 23.35 3.23 -1.14
N GLU A 53 24.03 2.85 -0.05
CA GLU A 53 24.24 1.45 0.33
C GLU A 53 22.89 0.83 0.73
N LYS A 54 22.16 1.48 1.62
CA LYS A 54 20.82 1.02 2.04
C LYS A 54 19.79 1.00 0.92
N LEU A 55 19.95 1.86 -0.09
CA LEU A 55 19.09 1.85 -1.26
C LEU A 55 19.42 0.67 -2.18
N SER A 56 20.71 0.34 -2.32
CA SER A 56 21.18 -0.82 -3.07
C SER A 56 20.72 -2.14 -2.44
N GLU A 57 20.84 -2.28 -1.12
CA GLU A 57 20.32 -3.45 -0.38
C GLU A 57 18.82 -3.62 -0.59
N LEU A 58 18.06 -2.53 -0.47
CA LEU A 58 16.63 -2.56 -0.71
C LEU A 58 16.28 -2.96 -2.15
N SER A 59 17.05 -2.50 -3.13
CA SER A 59 16.85 -2.86 -4.53
C SER A 59 17.06 -4.36 -4.77
N LEU A 60 18.08 -4.96 -4.16
CA LEU A 60 18.32 -6.40 -4.21
C LEU A 60 17.22 -7.20 -3.52
N SER A 61 16.73 -6.72 -2.37
CA SER A 61 15.62 -7.34 -1.68
C SER A 61 14.33 -7.31 -2.54
N ILE A 62 14.01 -6.17 -3.14
CA ILE A 62 12.85 -6.03 -4.04
C ILE A 62 13.00 -6.92 -5.28
N LYS A 63 14.21 -7.05 -5.83
CA LYS A 63 14.47 -7.95 -6.96
C LYS A 63 14.21 -9.42 -6.63
N LYS A 64 14.53 -9.83 -5.41
CA LYS A 64 14.38 -11.21 -4.94
C LYS A 64 12.94 -11.54 -4.50
N ASN A 65 12.32 -10.66 -3.75
CA ASN A 65 11.06 -10.93 -3.04
C ASN A 65 9.85 -10.19 -3.63
N GLY A 66 10.08 -9.27 -4.58
CA GLY A 66 9.07 -8.31 -5.02
C GLY A 66 8.88 -7.16 -4.03
N LEU A 67 8.00 -6.23 -4.37
CA LEU A 67 7.61 -5.15 -3.47
C LEU A 67 6.51 -5.67 -2.52
N ILE A 68 6.87 -5.94 -1.27
CA ILE A 68 5.97 -6.52 -0.26
C ILE A 68 4.94 -5.48 0.19
N GLN A 69 5.41 -4.26 0.49
CA GLN A 69 4.55 -3.15 0.87
C GLN A 69 4.25 -2.27 -0.35
N PRO A 70 2.98 -1.96 -0.64
CA PRO A 70 2.64 -1.07 -1.74
C PRO A 70 3.17 0.35 -1.52
N LEU A 71 3.30 1.11 -2.60
CA LEU A 71 3.44 2.55 -2.52
C LEU A 71 2.11 3.18 -2.13
N ILE A 72 2.15 4.40 -1.59
CA ILE A 72 0.95 5.20 -1.37
C ILE A 72 0.99 6.35 -2.39
N VAL A 73 -0.09 6.48 -3.14
CA VAL A 73 -0.20 7.49 -4.21
C VAL A 73 -1.55 8.19 -4.16
N THR A 74 -1.59 9.44 -4.60
CA THR A 74 -2.81 10.18 -4.93
C THR A 74 -2.88 10.39 -6.45
N LYS A 75 -4.08 10.60 -6.96
CA LYS A 75 -4.27 10.95 -8.37
C LYS A 75 -3.82 12.39 -8.60
N LYS A 76 -3.03 12.64 -9.64
CA LYS A 76 -2.58 13.99 -10.01
C LYS A 76 -3.41 14.54 -11.17
N GLU A 77 -3.45 13.78 -12.26
CA GLU A 77 -4.17 14.09 -13.49
C GLU A 77 -4.70 12.79 -14.12
N ILE A 78 -5.25 12.89 -15.32
CA ILE A 78 -5.67 11.68 -16.05
C ILE A 78 -4.45 10.78 -16.23
N ASP A 79 -4.51 9.59 -15.59
CA ASP A 79 -3.51 8.52 -15.73
C ASP A 79 -2.11 8.85 -15.16
N THR A 80 -2.00 9.85 -14.27
CA THR A 80 -0.77 10.18 -13.53
C THR A 80 -1.02 10.24 -12.02
N TYR A 81 0.01 9.92 -11.24
CA TYR A 81 -0.09 9.76 -9.80
C TYR A 81 1.05 10.47 -9.08
N THR A 82 0.76 11.09 -7.96
CA THR A 82 1.76 11.68 -7.06
C THR A 82 2.10 10.70 -5.96
N LEU A 83 3.38 10.45 -5.75
CA LEU A 83 3.89 9.60 -4.68
C LEU A 83 3.74 10.32 -3.34
N VAL A 84 2.96 9.74 -2.44
CA VAL A 84 2.74 10.23 -1.09
C VAL A 84 3.70 9.58 -0.12
N ALA A 85 3.82 8.24 -0.16
CA ALA A 85 4.75 7.50 0.68
C ALA A 85 5.41 6.34 -0.05
N GLY A 86 6.60 5.94 0.45
CA GLY A 86 7.38 4.85 -0.14
C GLY A 86 8.48 5.30 -1.10
N GLU A 87 9.02 6.53 -0.99
CA GLU A 87 10.03 7.07 -1.90
C GLU A 87 11.28 6.17 -2.03
N ARG A 88 11.75 5.56 -0.92
CA ARG A 88 12.87 4.61 -0.98
C ARG A 88 12.55 3.38 -1.83
N ARG A 89 11.34 2.86 -1.70
CA ARG A 89 10.85 1.70 -2.50
C ARG A 89 10.72 2.06 -3.97
N TRP A 90 10.17 3.23 -4.27
CA TRP A 90 10.05 3.74 -5.63
C TRP A 90 11.42 3.92 -6.30
N ARG A 91 12.40 4.54 -5.61
CA ARG A 91 13.77 4.70 -6.12
C ARG A 91 14.48 3.36 -6.29
N ALA A 92 14.37 2.44 -5.32
CA ALA A 92 14.94 1.11 -5.42
C ALA A 92 14.35 0.32 -6.60
N ALA A 93 13.07 0.47 -6.86
CA ALA A 93 12.39 -0.12 -8.01
C ALA A 93 12.88 0.44 -9.35
N GLN A 94 13.22 1.73 -9.41
CA GLN A 94 13.85 2.34 -10.59
C GLN A 94 15.25 1.77 -10.87
N ILE A 95 16.06 1.56 -9.83
CA ILE A 95 17.42 0.98 -9.97
C ILE A 95 17.39 -0.40 -10.63
N ILE A 96 16.36 -1.21 -10.36
CA ILE A 96 16.22 -2.56 -10.92
C ILE A 96 15.27 -2.62 -12.13
N ASP A 97 14.88 -1.47 -12.66
CA ASP A 97 14.06 -1.31 -13.86
C ASP A 97 12.69 -2.04 -13.78
N LEU A 98 12.06 -2.02 -12.61
CA LEU A 98 10.68 -2.51 -12.47
C LEU A 98 9.72 -1.62 -13.26
N LYS A 99 8.87 -2.25 -14.08
CA LYS A 99 7.94 -1.52 -14.94
C LYS A 99 6.64 -1.14 -14.26
N VAL A 100 6.20 -1.93 -13.28
CA VAL A 100 4.90 -1.77 -12.62
C VAL A 100 5.05 -1.98 -11.12
N LEU A 101 4.42 -1.12 -10.33
CA LEU A 101 4.49 -1.15 -8.87
C LEU A 101 3.12 -1.31 -8.24
N PRO A 102 2.98 -2.20 -7.23
CA PRO A 102 1.78 -2.24 -6.41
C PRO A 102 1.66 -0.94 -5.62
N SER A 103 0.53 -0.29 -5.75
CA SER A 103 0.28 1.03 -5.18
C SER A 103 -1.13 1.12 -4.61
N LEU A 104 -1.26 1.74 -3.46
CA LEU A 104 -2.54 2.05 -2.83
C LEU A 104 -2.93 3.47 -3.23
N LEU A 105 -4.07 3.59 -3.91
CA LEU A 105 -4.60 4.88 -4.31
C LEU A 105 -5.40 5.47 -3.16
N LEU A 106 -4.95 6.63 -2.66
CA LEU A 106 -5.69 7.40 -1.69
C LEU A 106 -6.74 8.29 -2.39
N PRO A 107 -7.87 8.55 -1.73
CA PRO A 107 -8.82 9.58 -2.14
C PRO A 107 -8.16 10.96 -2.21
N ASP A 108 -8.63 11.81 -3.12
CA ASP A 108 -8.08 13.15 -3.34
C ASP A 108 -8.49 14.16 -2.26
N ASP A 109 -9.47 13.81 -1.43
CA ASP A 109 -10.06 14.64 -0.36
C ASP A 109 -9.39 14.48 1.00
N LEU A 110 -8.29 13.71 1.09
CA LEU A 110 -7.55 13.52 2.35
C LEU A 110 -6.67 14.71 2.69
N ASP A 111 -6.69 15.12 3.96
CA ASP A 111 -5.79 16.14 4.47
C ASP A 111 -4.38 15.57 4.77
N LYS A 112 -3.40 16.47 5.02
CA LYS A 112 -2.00 16.07 5.27
C LYS A 112 -1.84 15.22 6.53
N ASP A 113 -2.65 15.46 7.55
CA ASP A 113 -2.59 14.71 8.81
C ASP A 113 -3.11 13.30 8.62
N GLU A 114 -4.18 13.12 7.84
CA GLU A 114 -4.72 11.82 7.47
C GLU A 114 -3.71 11.00 6.67
N ILE A 115 -3.10 11.63 5.66
CA ILE A 115 -2.06 11.03 4.85
C ILE A 115 -0.90 10.55 5.73
N SER A 116 -0.43 11.40 6.66
CA SER A 116 0.64 11.05 7.61
C SER A 116 0.24 9.89 8.52
N LEU A 117 -1.01 9.86 8.99
CA LEU A 117 -1.52 8.77 9.82
C LEU A 117 -1.61 7.45 9.04
N ILE A 118 -2.07 7.51 7.79
CA ILE A 118 -2.11 6.33 6.90
C ILE A 118 -0.70 5.83 6.59
N GLU A 119 0.27 6.73 6.34
CA GLU A 119 1.67 6.35 6.14
C GLU A 119 2.22 5.61 7.37
N ASN A 120 1.94 6.11 8.57
CA ASN A 120 2.36 5.48 9.82
C ASN A 120 1.73 4.09 10.02
N ILE A 121 0.45 3.92 9.70
CA ILE A 121 -0.25 2.62 9.75
C ILE A 121 0.40 1.58 8.83
N GLN A 122 1.02 2.00 7.74
CA GLN A 122 1.69 1.10 6.78
C GLN A 122 3.07 0.62 7.26
N ARG A 123 3.53 1.00 8.46
CA ARG A 123 4.80 0.52 9.00
C ARG A 123 4.66 -0.92 9.50
N GLU A 124 5.71 -1.74 9.27
CA GLU A 124 5.72 -3.16 9.67
C GLU A 124 5.87 -3.38 11.18
N ASP A 125 6.37 -2.36 11.89
CA ASP A 125 6.70 -2.41 13.31
C ASP A 125 5.59 -1.88 14.23
N LEU A 126 4.40 -1.60 13.68
CA LEU A 126 3.29 -1.04 14.45
C LEU A 126 2.69 -2.11 15.38
N LYS A 127 2.52 -1.76 16.65
CA LYS A 127 1.82 -2.64 17.60
C LYS A 127 0.32 -2.67 17.28
N ILE A 128 -0.32 -3.80 17.58
CA ILE A 128 -1.76 -4.00 17.35
C ILE A 128 -2.60 -2.89 18.01
N SER A 129 -2.23 -2.46 19.23
CA SER A 129 -2.91 -1.36 19.92
C SER A 129 -2.73 -0.01 19.23
N GLU A 130 -1.54 0.28 18.69
CA GLU A 130 -1.25 1.51 17.97
C GLU A 130 -2.01 1.57 16.64
N GLU A 131 -2.08 0.44 15.94
CA GLU A 131 -2.85 0.30 14.70
C GLU A 131 -4.35 0.52 14.99
N ALA A 132 -4.90 -0.09 16.03
CA ALA A 132 -6.29 0.07 16.43
C ALA A 132 -6.63 1.52 16.81
N MET A 133 -5.76 2.19 17.59
CA MET A 133 -5.93 3.61 17.94
C MET A 133 -5.87 4.52 16.70
N ALA A 134 -5.00 4.24 15.75
CA ALA A 134 -4.91 5.00 14.52
C ALA A 134 -6.19 4.86 13.68
N TYR A 135 -6.76 3.66 13.59
CA TYR A 135 -8.05 3.43 12.93
C TYR A 135 -9.19 4.17 13.62
N GLN A 136 -9.25 4.13 14.95
CA GLN A 136 -10.26 4.85 15.72
C GLN A 136 -10.18 6.36 15.50
N ARG A 137 -8.96 6.93 15.45
CA ARG A 137 -8.76 8.36 15.15
C ARG A 137 -9.26 8.75 13.76
N LEU A 138 -8.96 7.93 12.73
CA LEU A 138 -9.43 8.19 11.36
C LEU A 138 -10.95 8.12 11.26
N ILE A 139 -11.59 7.16 11.93
CA ILE A 139 -13.05 7.03 11.97
C ILE A 139 -13.68 8.24 12.65
N ASN A 140 -13.21 8.60 13.85
CA ASN A 140 -13.80 9.69 14.65
C ASN A 140 -13.61 11.07 13.99
N LYS A 141 -12.49 11.29 13.29
CA LYS A 141 -12.21 12.57 12.64
C LYS A 141 -13.08 12.80 11.40
N ASN A 142 -13.39 11.72 10.65
CA ASN A 142 -13.92 11.84 9.30
C ASN A 142 -15.22 11.09 9.06
N ASP A 143 -15.84 10.56 10.11
CA ASP A 143 -17.06 9.72 10.04
C ASP A 143 -16.92 8.57 9.03
N TYR A 144 -15.72 7.98 8.95
CA TYR A 144 -15.49 6.87 8.02
C TYR A 144 -16.21 5.61 8.46
N THR A 145 -16.88 4.98 7.52
CA THR A 145 -17.33 3.60 7.71
C THR A 145 -16.14 2.65 7.75
N HIS A 146 -16.25 1.51 8.44
CA HIS A 146 -15.21 0.48 8.46
C HIS A 146 -14.84 0.01 7.03
N GLU A 147 -15.78 0.02 6.10
CA GLU A 147 -15.53 -0.34 4.70
C GLU A 147 -14.72 0.74 3.98
N LYS A 148 -15.06 2.04 4.16
CA LYS A 148 -14.29 3.16 3.57
C LYS A 148 -12.87 3.14 4.09
N LEU A 149 -12.68 3.00 5.41
CA LEU A 149 -11.35 2.92 6.03
C LEU A 149 -10.56 1.70 5.53
N ALA A 150 -11.18 0.53 5.42
CA ALA A 150 -10.56 -0.68 4.92
C ALA A 150 -9.99 -0.49 3.49
N ASN A 151 -10.75 0.17 2.62
CA ASN A 151 -10.31 0.51 1.27
C ASN A 151 -9.13 1.49 1.28
N ILE A 152 -9.15 2.51 2.15
CA ILE A 152 -8.10 3.53 2.27
C ILE A 152 -6.79 2.92 2.77
N VAL A 153 -6.83 2.02 3.77
CA VAL A 153 -5.62 1.42 4.35
C VAL A 153 -5.19 0.12 3.68
N GLY A 154 -5.96 -0.39 2.71
CA GLY A 154 -5.66 -1.63 1.99
C GLY A 154 -5.81 -2.89 2.84
N LYS A 155 -6.73 -2.89 3.79
CA LYS A 155 -7.05 -4.03 4.67
C LYS A 155 -8.47 -4.54 4.44
N SER A 156 -8.82 -5.71 4.99
CA SER A 156 -10.20 -6.17 4.95
C SER A 156 -11.07 -5.42 5.99
N ARG A 157 -12.36 -5.25 5.70
CA ARG A 157 -13.33 -4.71 6.67
C ARG A 157 -13.33 -5.51 7.99
N SER A 158 -13.22 -6.83 7.89
CA SER A 158 -13.16 -7.72 9.05
C SER A 158 -11.94 -7.45 9.93
N HIS A 159 -10.78 -7.17 9.31
CA HIS A 159 -9.56 -6.80 10.04
C HIS A 159 -9.77 -5.52 10.86
N ILE A 160 -10.29 -4.44 10.24
CA ILE A 160 -10.62 -3.18 10.92
C ILE A 160 -11.58 -3.43 12.09
N THR A 161 -12.69 -4.13 11.84
CA THR A 161 -13.72 -4.40 12.85
C THR A 161 -13.15 -5.19 14.04
N ASN A 162 -12.32 -6.20 13.78
CA ASN A 162 -11.74 -7.02 14.84
C ASN A 162 -10.74 -6.22 15.70
N LEU A 163 -9.89 -5.40 15.09
CA LEU A 163 -8.95 -4.56 15.82
C LEU A 163 -9.64 -3.53 16.70
N LEU A 164 -10.67 -2.87 16.21
CA LEU A 164 -11.46 -1.92 17.01
C LEU A 164 -12.20 -2.60 18.16
N ARG A 165 -12.66 -3.85 17.99
CA ARG A 165 -13.25 -4.63 19.08
C ARG A 165 -12.22 -4.97 20.15
N ILE A 166 -10.98 -5.28 19.78
CA ILE A 166 -9.90 -5.55 20.75
C ILE A 166 -9.59 -4.28 21.55
N LEU A 167 -9.57 -3.11 20.91
CA LEU A 167 -9.35 -1.84 21.59
C LEU A 167 -10.44 -1.56 22.64
N ASN A 168 -11.71 -1.73 22.27
CA ASN A 168 -12.83 -1.53 23.19
C ASN A 168 -12.82 -2.52 24.36
N LEU A 169 -12.38 -3.77 24.14
CA LEU A 169 -12.22 -4.74 25.22
C LEU A 169 -11.10 -4.35 26.19
N HIS A 170 -10.00 -3.80 25.66
CA HIS A 170 -8.88 -3.34 26.49
C HIS A 170 -9.31 -2.20 27.41
N GLU A 171 -10.02 -1.21 26.91
CA GLU A 171 -10.58 -0.11 27.73
C GLU A 171 -11.52 -0.62 28.82
N TYR A 172 -12.31 -1.68 28.54
CA TYR A 172 -13.27 -2.24 29.50
C TYR A 172 -12.64 -3.05 30.65
N PHE A 173 -11.40 -3.57 30.46
CA PHE A 173 -10.73 -4.43 31.45
C PHE A 173 -9.61 -3.73 32.23
N PHE A 174 -9.17 -2.53 31.82
CA PHE A 174 -8.00 -1.86 32.39
C PHE A 174 -8.29 -0.42 32.87
N ASP A 175 -9.56 0.04 32.82
CA ASP A 175 -10.11 1.16 33.60
C ASP A 175 -10.84 0.61 34.84
#